data_3a620228786768a73ae4f8fcfbd8c884
#
_entry.id   3a620228786768a73ae4f8fcfbd8c884
#
_cell.length_a   1.000
_cell.length_b   1.000
_cell.length_c   1.000
_cell.angle_alpha   90.00
_cell.angle_beta   90.00
_cell.angle_gamma   90.00
#
_symmetry.space_group_name_H-M   'P 1'
#
loop_
_entity.id
_entity.type
_entity.pdbx_description
1 polymer ?
#
loop_
_entity_poly.entity_id
_entity_poly.type
_entity_poly.pdbx_seq_one_letter_code
_entity_poly.pdbx_strand_id
1 'polypeptide(L)'
;AGILRDKSFKNMDMADWDIVMDVHLNGSGYVTRAAWPVMLEKRYGRIVFTSSTSGIFGNFGQANYGAAKMGMLGIMNVLAIEGLSKNVRVNTLAPAAETRLIGTIPGVEVNPDNPDPMRHPKLVTPAVVLMASEDAPTGMTFHAGNGKFSRSATFINEGLEFGADVSYEDLLDKKDELIDMSSS
;
A
#
# COMPACT_ATOMS: atom_id res chain seq x y z
N ALA A 1 0.89 -5.90 14.25
CA ALA A 1 0.59 -7.29 13.92
C ALA A 1 0.72 -7.50 12.41
N GLY A 2 1.19 -8.67 12.02
CA GLY A 2 1.31 -9.04 10.61
C GLY A 2 1.53 -10.54 10.49
N ILE A 3 0.93 -11.14 9.47
CA ILE A 3 1.05 -12.57 9.16
C ILE A 3 1.21 -12.75 7.64
N LEU A 4 1.81 -13.84 7.25
CA LEU A 4 1.87 -14.32 5.87
C LEU A 4 1.24 -15.72 5.79
N ARG A 5 0.51 -15.98 4.72
CA ARG A 5 -0.07 -17.28 4.36
C ARG A 5 0.05 -17.43 2.85
N ASP A 6 1.31 -17.57 2.41
CA ASP A 6 1.68 -17.52 1.00
C ASP A 6 1.41 -18.87 0.34
N LYS A 7 0.58 -18.86 -0.68
CA LYS A 7 0.28 -20.00 -1.58
C LYS A 7 -0.13 -19.46 -2.94
N SER A 8 0.19 -20.18 -4.02
CA SER A 8 -0.39 -19.84 -5.31
C SER A 8 -1.92 -19.78 -5.20
N PHE A 9 -2.56 -18.86 -5.92
CA PHE A 9 -4.00 -18.60 -5.78
C PHE A 9 -4.85 -19.86 -5.94
N LYS A 10 -4.45 -20.76 -6.86
CA LYS A 10 -5.11 -22.07 -7.06
C LYS A 10 -5.12 -22.94 -5.80
N ASN A 11 -4.08 -22.85 -4.98
CA ASN A 11 -3.87 -23.70 -3.81
C ASN A 11 -4.13 -22.98 -2.48
N MET A 12 -4.61 -21.73 -2.55
CA MET A 12 -4.87 -20.91 -1.37
C MET A 12 -6.14 -21.38 -0.67
N ASP A 13 -6.05 -21.64 0.62
CA ASP A 13 -7.21 -21.89 1.47
C ASP A 13 -7.92 -20.56 1.75
N MET A 14 -9.26 -20.55 1.67
CA MET A 14 -10.02 -19.34 1.95
C MET A 14 -9.94 -18.92 3.42
N ALA A 15 -9.67 -19.83 4.34
CA ALA A 15 -9.37 -19.47 5.73
C ALA A 15 -8.03 -18.70 5.85
N ASP A 16 -7.03 -19.05 5.02
CA ASP A 16 -5.77 -18.28 4.93
C ASP A 16 -5.98 -16.91 4.26
N TRP A 17 -6.92 -16.83 3.33
CA TRP A 17 -7.34 -15.54 2.75
C TRP A 17 -7.99 -14.66 3.82
N ASP A 18 -9.00 -15.15 4.50
CA ASP A 18 -9.80 -14.39 5.47
C ASP A 18 -8.95 -13.88 6.62
N ILE A 19 -8.11 -14.73 7.21
CA ILE A 19 -7.28 -14.30 8.35
C ILE A 19 -6.23 -13.23 7.95
N VAL A 20 -5.71 -13.28 6.72
CA VAL A 20 -4.78 -12.25 6.23
C VAL A 20 -5.52 -10.93 5.99
N MET A 21 -6.71 -10.98 5.41
CA MET A 21 -7.56 -9.79 5.23
C MET A 21 -7.95 -9.19 6.59
N ASP A 22 -8.36 -10.01 7.55
CA ASP A 22 -8.76 -9.56 8.88
C ASP A 22 -7.62 -8.87 9.64
N VAL A 23 -6.43 -9.49 9.64
CA VAL A 23 -5.29 -8.94 10.38
C VAL A 23 -4.78 -7.65 9.73
N HIS A 24 -4.64 -7.62 8.40
CA HIS A 24 -3.98 -6.50 7.73
C HIS A 24 -4.95 -5.38 7.37
N LEU A 25 -6.08 -5.69 6.72
CA LEU A 25 -7.00 -4.69 6.21
C LEU A 25 -8.06 -4.30 7.25
N ASN A 26 -8.86 -5.27 7.69
CA ASN A 26 -9.98 -5.02 8.60
C ASN A 26 -9.49 -4.47 9.94
N GLY A 27 -8.44 -5.06 10.52
CA GLY A 27 -7.85 -4.58 11.77
C GLY A 27 -7.37 -3.13 11.70
N SER A 28 -6.73 -2.73 10.60
CA SER A 28 -6.33 -1.33 10.39
C SER A 28 -7.54 -0.40 10.23
N GLY A 29 -8.56 -0.85 9.51
CA GLY A 29 -9.81 -0.12 9.34
C GLY A 29 -10.54 0.08 10.67
N TYR A 30 -10.67 -0.95 11.50
CA TYR A 30 -11.35 -0.87 12.79
C TYR A 30 -10.68 0.09 13.76
N VAL A 31 -9.36 0.02 13.90
CA VAL A 31 -8.59 0.93 14.76
C VAL A 31 -8.70 2.36 14.28
N THR A 32 -8.57 2.57 12.98
CA THR A 32 -8.72 3.90 12.36
C THR A 32 -10.12 4.45 12.58
N ARG A 33 -11.17 3.65 12.36
CA ARG A 33 -12.55 4.06 12.56
C ARG A 33 -12.84 4.48 14.01
N ALA A 34 -12.23 3.81 14.98
CA ALA A 34 -12.38 4.16 16.39
C ALA A 34 -11.71 5.50 16.73
N ALA A 35 -10.53 5.78 16.16
CA ALA A 35 -9.78 7.02 16.40
C ALA A 35 -10.30 8.23 15.59
N TRP A 36 -10.92 7.99 14.44
CA TRP A 36 -11.27 8.99 13.45
C TRP A 36 -12.11 10.15 13.98
N PRO A 37 -13.22 9.94 14.74
CA PRO A 37 -14.04 11.03 15.26
C PRO A 37 -13.23 11.98 16.17
N VAL A 38 -12.36 11.42 17.01
CA VAL A 38 -11.53 12.21 17.92
C VAL A 38 -10.51 13.06 17.16
N MET A 39 -9.91 12.51 16.10
CA MET A 39 -9.00 13.27 15.25
C MET A 39 -9.70 14.42 14.52
N LEU A 40 -10.91 14.19 14.01
CA LEU A 40 -11.71 15.22 13.36
C LEU A 40 -12.12 16.34 14.33
N GLU A 41 -12.55 15.97 15.53
CA GLU A 41 -12.93 16.91 16.59
C GLU A 41 -11.75 17.79 17.01
N LYS A 42 -10.60 17.17 17.27
CA LYS A 42 -9.36 17.87 17.64
C LYS A 42 -8.73 18.65 16.49
N ARG A 43 -9.18 18.46 15.25
CA ARG A 43 -8.58 19.01 14.04
C ARG A 43 -7.08 18.69 13.94
N TYR A 44 -6.74 17.49 14.33
CA TYR A 44 -5.38 16.95 14.28
C TYR A 44 -5.38 15.44 14.26
N GLY A 45 -4.70 14.85 13.29
CA GLY A 45 -4.47 13.41 13.20
C GLY A 45 -3.37 13.08 12.20
N ARG A 46 -2.63 12.00 12.50
CA ARG A 46 -1.58 11.45 11.64
C ARG A 46 -1.78 9.94 11.56
N ILE A 47 -2.05 9.45 10.37
CA ILE A 47 -2.29 8.04 10.12
C ILE A 47 -1.29 7.55 9.08
N VAL A 48 -0.59 6.48 9.42
CA VAL A 48 0.35 5.81 8.54
C VAL A 48 -0.05 4.35 8.41
N PHE A 49 -0.62 3.98 7.28
CA PHE A 49 -0.91 2.59 6.98
C PHE A 49 0.34 1.89 6.44
N THR A 50 0.60 0.68 6.89
CA THR A 50 1.70 -0.13 6.37
C THR A 50 1.21 -0.96 5.18
N SER A 51 1.56 -0.53 3.97
CA SER A 51 1.39 -1.25 2.73
C SER A 51 2.57 -2.18 2.44
N SER A 52 2.77 -2.57 1.21
CA SER A 52 3.88 -3.41 0.74
C SER A 52 4.06 -3.26 -0.76
N THR A 53 5.28 -3.45 -1.25
CA THR A 53 5.55 -3.64 -2.68
C THR A 53 4.74 -4.78 -3.28
N SER A 54 4.47 -5.83 -2.50
CA SER A 54 3.59 -6.94 -2.91
C SER A 54 2.15 -6.50 -3.19
N GLY A 55 1.65 -5.49 -2.47
CA GLY A 55 0.33 -4.91 -2.75
C GLY A 55 0.35 -4.02 -3.98
N ILE A 56 1.41 -3.22 -4.14
CA ILE A 56 1.49 -2.19 -5.19
C ILE A 56 1.83 -2.80 -6.55
N PHE A 57 2.75 -3.77 -6.59
CA PHE A 57 3.31 -4.34 -7.83
C PHE A 57 2.99 -5.82 -8.01
N GLY A 58 2.41 -6.46 -7.00
CA GLY A 58 2.18 -7.89 -6.97
C GLY A 58 3.39 -8.70 -6.53
N ASN A 59 3.12 -9.90 -6.01
CA ASN A 59 4.12 -10.93 -5.74
C ASN A 59 3.48 -12.30 -5.85
N PHE A 60 4.17 -13.25 -6.50
CA PHE A 60 3.64 -14.59 -6.69
C PHE A 60 3.32 -15.26 -5.34
N GLY A 61 2.14 -15.87 -5.25
CA GLY A 61 1.70 -16.59 -4.05
C GLY A 61 1.12 -15.69 -2.94
N GLN A 62 1.02 -14.40 -3.14
CA GLN A 62 0.57 -13.43 -2.12
C GLN A 62 -0.73 -12.71 -2.52
N ALA A 63 -1.68 -13.40 -3.13
CA ALA A 63 -2.93 -12.78 -3.56
C ALA A 63 -3.73 -12.19 -2.38
N ASN A 64 -3.83 -12.90 -1.26
CA ASN A 64 -4.46 -12.42 -0.02
C ASN A 64 -3.71 -11.23 0.59
N TYR A 65 -2.40 -11.35 0.76
CA TYR A 65 -1.56 -10.31 1.33
C TYR A 65 -1.50 -9.08 0.40
N GLY A 66 -1.31 -9.30 -0.91
CA GLY A 66 -1.32 -8.23 -1.90
C GLY A 66 -2.64 -7.45 -1.91
N ALA A 67 -3.78 -8.15 -1.89
CA ALA A 67 -5.11 -7.53 -1.81
C ALA A 67 -5.26 -6.69 -0.53
N ALA A 68 -4.90 -7.25 0.63
CA ALA A 68 -4.98 -6.53 1.90
C ALA A 68 -4.08 -5.27 1.91
N LYS A 69 -2.86 -5.39 1.38
CA LYS A 69 -1.89 -4.28 1.37
C LYS A 69 -2.22 -3.21 0.32
N MET A 70 -2.81 -3.59 -0.81
CA MET A 70 -3.36 -2.60 -1.77
C MET A 70 -4.63 -1.93 -1.23
N GLY A 71 -5.45 -2.66 -0.47
CA GLY A 71 -6.61 -2.08 0.23
C GLY A 71 -6.25 -0.93 1.16
N MET A 72 -5.03 -0.91 1.73
CA MET A 72 -4.53 0.21 2.53
C MET A 72 -4.41 1.51 1.71
N LEU A 73 -4.02 1.41 0.43
CA LEU A 73 -3.97 2.58 -0.45
C LEU A 73 -5.39 3.10 -0.73
N GLY A 74 -6.35 2.20 -0.93
CA GLY A 74 -7.74 2.57 -1.13
C GLY A 74 -8.32 3.34 0.07
N ILE A 75 -8.13 2.82 1.29
CA ILE A 75 -8.56 3.51 2.51
C ILE A 75 -7.82 4.84 2.67
N MET A 76 -6.52 4.87 2.46
CA MET A 76 -5.71 6.08 2.55
C MET A 76 -6.22 7.17 1.60
N ASN A 77 -6.50 6.83 0.34
CA ASN A 77 -6.99 7.80 -0.65
C ASN A 77 -8.29 8.47 -0.20
N VAL A 78 -9.25 7.69 0.30
CA VAL A 78 -10.53 8.22 0.79
C VAL A 78 -10.34 9.09 2.03
N LEU A 79 -9.64 8.57 3.04
CA LEU A 79 -9.47 9.27 4.31
C LEU A 79 -8.57 10.51 4.19
N ALA A 80 -7.65 10.54 3.23
CA ALA A 80 -6.86 11.74 2.94
C ALA A 80 -7.74 12.90 2.45
N ILE A 81 -8.78 12.60 1.65
CA ILE A 81 -9.77 13.59 1.19
C ILE A 81 -10.67 14.02 2.35
N GLU A 82 -11.25 13.06 3.09
CA GLU A 82 -12.17 13.35 4.19
C GLU A 82 -11.50 14.12 5.34
N GLY A 83 -10.22 13.84 5.61
CA GLY A 83 -9.46 14.46 6.69
C GLY A 83 -8.86 15.83 6.36
N LEU A 84 -8.80 16.21 5.08
CA LEU A 84 -8.01 17.37 4.61
C LEU A 84 -8.39 18.68 5.32
N SER A 85 -9.69 18.99 5.40
CA SER A 85 -10.20 20.22 6.03
C SER A 85 -10.06 20.24 7.56
N LYS A 86 -9.75 19.10 8.17
CA LYS A 86 -9.61 18.88 9.61
C LYS A 86 -8.17 18.66 10.06
N ASN A 87 -7.19 18.91 9.19
CA ASN A 87 -5.77 18.67 9.47
C ASN A 87 -5.47 17.22 9.91
N VAL A 88 -6.25 16.26 9.41
CA VAL A 88 -5.95 14.84 9.54
C VAL A 88 -5.22 14.40 8.28
N ARG A 89 -3.97 13.96 8.45
CA ARG A 89 -3.08 13.53 7.35
C ARG A 89 -3.01 12.00 7.34
N VAL A 90 -3.19 11.43 6.16
CA VAL A 90 -3.24 9.97 5.98
C VAL A 90 -2.32 9.57 4.84
N ASN A 91 -1.38 8.69 5.12
CA ASN A 91 -0.40 8.21 4.14
C ASN A 91 -0.22 6.70 4.25
N THR A 92 0.41 6.10 3.25
CA THR A 92 0.84 4.70 3.29
C THR A 92 2.35 4.60 3.20
N LEU A 93 2.89 3.56 3.82
CA LEU A 93 4.30 3.20 3.80
C LEU A 93 4.47 1.78 3.28
N ALA A 94 5.28 1.59 2.26
CA ALA A 94 5.79 0.29 1.80
C ALA A 94 7.24 0.14 2.29
N PRO A 95 7.47 -0.48 3.45
CA PRO A 95 8.80 -0.60 4.02
C PRO A 95 9.58 -1.76 3.39
N ALA A 96 10.90 -1.60 3.30
CA ALA A 96 11.83 -2.67 2.98
C ALA A 96 12.88 -2.78 4.10
N ALA A 97 12.81 -3.87 4.86
CA ALA A 97 13.74 -4.12 5.97
C ALA A 97 13.83 -5.61 6.28
N GLU A 98 14.96 -6.03 6.78
CA GLU A 98 15.16 -7.38 7.26
C GLU A 98 14.47 -7.57 8.61
N THR A 99 13.50 -8.49 8.65
CA THR A 99 12.66 -8.73 9.83
C THR A 99 12.33 -10.21 9.95
N ARG A 100 11.88 -10.63 11.14
CA ARG A 100 11.39 -12.00 11.36
C ARG A 100 10.24 -12.38 10.42
N LEU A 101 9.40 -11.43 10.04
CA LEU A 101 8.30 -11.68 9.11
C LEU A 101 8.81 -12.10 7.73
N ILE A 102 9.86 -11.43 7.23
CA ILE A 102 10.49 -11.78 5.94
C ILE A 102 11.16 -13.16 6.01
N GLY A 103 11.74 -13.52 7.14
CA GLY A 103 12.30 -14.85 7.38
C GLY A 103 11.29 -15.99 7.38
N THR A 104 9.97 -15.72 7.35
CA THR A 104 8.94 -16.75 7.13
C THR A 104 8.74 -17.10 5.65
N ILE A 105 9.32 -16.35 4.73
CA ILE A 105 9.22 -16.59 3.29
C ILE A 105 10.20 -17.72 2.91
N PRO A 106 9.74 -18.78 2.25
CA PRO A 106 10.63 -19.88 1.85
C PRO A 106 11.84 -19.41 1.02
N GLY A 107 13.04 -19.86 1.42
CA GLY A 107 14.29 -19.51 0.74
C GLY A 107 14.86 -18.13 1.09
N VAL A 108 14.26 -17.41 2.04
CA VAL A 108 14.80 -16.15 2.54
C VAL A 108 15.45 -16.38 3.91
N GLU A 109 16.77 -16.22 3.94
CA GLU A 109 17.52 -16.23 5.19
C GLU A 109 17.62 -14.81 5.75
N VAL A 110 17.28 -14.66 7.02
CA VAL A 110 17.43 -13.40 7.77
C VAL A 110 18.09 -13.68 9.11
N ASN A 111 18.89 -12.74 9.58
CA ASN A 111 19.42 -12.74 10.93
C ASN A 111 18.87 -11.51 11.68
N PRO A 112 17.70 -11.62 12.34
CA PRO A 112 17.07 -10.48 13.01
C PRO A 112 17.90 -9.87 14.12
N ASP A 113 18.81 -10.66 14.73
CA ASP A 113 19.67 -10.21 15.83
C ASP A 113 20.91 -9.46 15.35
N ASN A 114 21.32 -9.70 14.10
CA ASN A 114 22.43 -8.99 13.44
C ASN A 114 22.12 -8.78 11.96
N PRO A 115 21.11 -7.93 11.64
CA PRO A 115 20.72 -7.68 10.26
C PRO A 115 21.80 -6.92 9.50
N ASP A 116 21.81 -7.09 8.17
CA ASP A 116 22.62 -6.24 7.29
C ASP A 116 22.34 -4.76 7.64
N PRO A 117 23.37 -3.95 7.93
CA PRO A 117 23.19 -2.54 8.24
C PRO A 117 22.36 -1.78 7.22
N MET A 118 22.41 -2.13 5.92
CA MET A 118 21.60 -1.51 4.87
C MET A 118 20.16 -2.03 4.83
N ARG A 119 19.87 -3.14 5.49
CA ARG A 119 18.52 -3.73 5.59
C ARG A 119 17.90 -3.59 6.98
N HIS A 120 18.58 -2.87 7.87
CA HIS A 120 18.13 -2.67 9.23
C HIS A 120 16.84 -1.86 9.30
N PRO A 121 15.82 -2.25 10.08
CA PRO A 121 14.53 -1.55 10.20
C PRO A 121 14.64 -0.07 10.58
N LYS A 122 15.72 0.35 11.27
CA LYS A 122 15.96 1.77 11.59
C LYS A 122 15.97 2.69 10.37
N LEU A 123 16.31 2.16 9.18
CA LEU A 123 16.33 2.93 7.93
C LEU A 123 14.92 3.29 7.41
N VAL A 124 13.88 2.67 7.97
CA VAL A 124 12.48 3.01 7.67
C VAL A 124 11.99 4.18 8.55
N THR A 125 12.55 4.33 9.74
CA THR A 125 12.11 5.29 10.76
C THR A 125 11.98 6.74 10.25
N PRO A 126 12.91 7.31 9.47
CA PRO A 126 12.79 8.70 9.01
C PRO A 126 11.51 8.96 8.21
N ALA A 127 11.07 8.00 7.38
CA ALA A 127 9.82 8.14 6.63
C ALA A 127 8.60 8.13 7.56
N VAL A 128 8.59 7.27 8.59
CA VAL A 128 7.51 7.23 9.57
C VAL A 128 7.43 8.54 10.35
N VAL A 129 8.58 9.06 10.79
CA VAL A 129 8.64 10.35 11.52
C VAL A 129 8.13 11.49 10.65
N LEU A 130 8.54 11.57 9.38
CA LEU A 130 8.02 12.56 8.44
C LEU A 130 6.50 12.48 8.31
N MET A 131 5.94 11.29 8.10
CA MET A 131 4.49 11.10 7.95
C MET A 131 3.70 11.32 9.24
N ALA A 132 4.35 11.28 10.41
CA ALA A 132 3.76 11.55 11.71
C ALA A 132 3.98 12.96 12.22
N SER A 133 4.81 13.78 11.54
CA SER A 133 5.14 15.14 11.94
C SER A 133 4.02 16.15 11.62
N GLU A 134 4.20 17.38 12.04
CA GLU A 134 3.30 18.50 11.70
C GLU A 134 3.34 18.80 10.20
N ASP A 135 4.50 18.65 9.57
CA ASP A 135 4.73 18.88 8.13
C ASP A 135 4.35 17.67 7.27
N ALA A 136 3.67 16.67 7.84
CA ALA A 136 3.28 15.47 7.12
C ALA A 136 2.48 15.79 5.86
N PRO A 137 2.85 15.22 4.70
CA PRO A 137 1.97 15.24 3.52
C PRO A 137 0.69 14.44 3.77
N THR A 138 -0.20 14.40 2.80
CA THR A 138 -1.38 13.53 2.85
C THR A 138 -1.64 12.92 1.47
N GLY A 139 -2.23 11.72 1.44
CA GLY A 139 -2.58 11.03 0.20
C GLY A 139 -1.37 10.46 -0.56
N MET A 140 -0.28 10.17 0.13
CA MET A 140 0.94 9.70 -0.49
C MET A 140 1.33 8.29 -0.05
N THR A 141 1.91 7.55 -1.00
CA THR A 141 2.50 6.23 -0.75
C THR A 141 4.02 6.35 -0.81
N PHE A 142 4.66 6.18 0.35
CA PHE A 142 6.12 6.20 0.47
C PHE A 142 6.71 4.79 0.44
N HIS A 143 7.88 4.69 -0.14
CA HIS A 143 8.76 3.52 -0.04
C HIS A 143 9.97 3.92 0.79
N ALA A 144 10.33 3.10 1.76
CA ALA A 144 11.47 3.37 2.62
C ALA A 144 12.21 2.09 3.00
N GLY A 145 13.50 2.10 2.82
CA GLY A 145 14.40 1.00 3.19
C GLY A 145 15.70 1.05 2.39
N ASN A 146 16.68 0.29 2.82
CA ASN A 146 17.99 0.21 2.19
C ASN A 146 18.65 1.59 1.95
N GLY A 147 18.38 2.56 2.82
CA GLY A 147 18.86 3.94 2.66
C GLY A 147 18.21 4.71 1.51
N LYS A 148 17.19 4.16 0.85
CA LYS A 148 16.47 4.79 -0.26
C LYS A 148 15.05 5.15 0.15
N PHE A 149 14.62 6.35 -0.26
CA PHE A 149 13.27 6.85 -0.08
C PHE A 149 12.71 7.25 -1.43
N SER A 150 11.48 6.86 -1.70
CA SER A 150 10.77 7.23 -2.92
C SER A 150 9.26 7.20 -2.68
N ARG A 151 8.49 7.63 -3.67
CA ARG A 151 7.03 7.51 -3.66
C ARG A 151 6.53 6.81 -4.90
N SER A 152 5.40 6.15 -4.79
CA SER A 152 4.60 5.73 -5.94
C SER A 152 3.32 6.54 -6.02
N ALA A 153 2.76 6.62 -7.23
CA ALA A 153 1.47 7.22 -7.51
C ALA A 153 0.80 6.43 -8.63
N THR A 154 -0.52 6.50 -8.70
CA THR A 154 -1.28 5.95 -9.81
C THR A 154 -1.41 7.04 -10.87
N PHE A 155 -1.11 6.70 -12.10
CA PHE A 155 -1.27 7.55 -13.27
C PHE A 155 -2.29 6.93 -14.20
N ILE A 156 -2.95 7.77 -14.98
CA ILE A 156 -3.77 7.39 -16.12
C ILE A 156 -3.23 8.15 -17.34
N ASN A 157 -3.22 7.53 -18.51
CA ASN A 157 -2.90 8.22 -19.75
C ASN A 157 -4.03 9.19 -20.15
N GLU A 158 -3.83 9.96 -21.21
CA GLU A 158 -4.84 10.89 -21.71
C GLU A 158 -6.11 10.19 -22.18
N GLY A 159 -6.03 8.89 -22.47
CA GLY A 159 -7.13 8.09 -22.99
C GLY A 159 -7.44 8.39 -24.46
N LEU A 160 -8.44 7.71 -24.98
CA LEU A 160 -8.97 7.89 -26.33
C LEU A 160 -10.45 8.27 -26.24
N GLU A 161 -10.86 9.24 -27.03
CA GLU A 161 -12.26 9.65 -27.10
C GLU A 161 -12.96 8.94 -28.27
N PHE A 162 -14.08 8.30 -27.96
CA PHE A 162 -14.96 7.67 -28.92
C PHE A 162 -16.35 8.27 -28.80
N GLY A 163 -17.13 8.16 -29.87
CA GLY A 163 -18.54 8.55 -29.86
C GLY A 163 -19.43 7.59 -29.05
N ALA A 164 -20.72 7.92 -28.96
CA ALA A 164 -21.69 7.10 -28.21
C ALA A 164 -21.88 5.69 -28.77
N ASP A 165 -21.57 5.48 -30.05
CA ASP A 165 -21.76 4.23 -30.78
C ASP A 165 -20.46 3.39 -30.86
N VAL A 166 -19.51 3.59 -29.92
CA VAL A 166 -18.23 2.86 -29.88
C VAL A 166 -18.45 1.35 -29.83
N SER A 167 -17.74 0.63 -30.68
CA SER A 167 -17.77 -0.82 -30.76
C SER A 167 -16.53 -1.47 -30.12
N TYR A 168 -16.54 -2.79 -29.97
CA TYR A 168 -15.38 -3.55 -29.57
C TYR A 168 -14.25 -3.46 -30.62
N GLU A 169 -14.62 -3.49 -31.88
CA GLU A 169 -13.70 -3.39 -33.00
C GLU A 169 -12.93 -2.06 -32.99
N ASP A 170 -13.60 -0.95 -32.66
CA ASP A 170 -12.94 0.37 -32.53
C ASP A 170 -11.88 0.35 -31.42
N LEU A 171 -12.19 -0.29 -30.28
CA LEU A 171 -11.22 -0.43 -29.19
C LEU A 171 -10.07 -1.37 -29.57
N LEU A 172 -10.35 -2.43 -30.31
CA LEU A 172 -9.34 -3.39 -30.75
C LEU A 172 -8.35 -2.74 -31.74
N ASP A 173 -8.84 -1.95 -32.68
CA ASP A 173 -8.03 -1.23 -33.68
C ASP A 173 -7.11 -0.18 -33.00
N LYS A 174 -7.55 0.38 -31.87
CA LYS A 174 -6.82 1.39 -31.10
C LYS A 174 -6.14 0.84 -29.84
N LYS A 175 -6.06 -0.46 -29.69
CA LYS A 175 -5.57 -1.11 -28.47
C LYS A 175 -4.18 -0.62 -28.06
N ASP A 176 -3.24 -0.51 -28.98
CA ASP A 176 -1.85 -0.14 -28.66
C ASP A 176 -1.75 1.31 -28.18
N GLU A 177 -2.56 2.21 -28.75
CA GLU A 177 -2.68 3.60 -28.27
C GLU A 177 -3.35 3.65 -26.89
N LEU A 178 -4.39 2.85 -26.66
CA LEU A 178 -5.12 2.80 -25.39
C LEU A 178 -4.25 2.37 -24.22
N ILE A 179 -3.29 1.44 -24.44
CA ILE A 179 -2.41 0.91 -23.38
C ILE A 179 -1.10 1.68 -23.26
N ASP A 180 -0.81 2.64 -24.12
CA ASP A 180 0.40 3.45 -24.07
C ASP A 180 0.35 4.42 -22.88
N MET A 181 1.39 4.38 -22.04
CA MET A 181 1.57 5.24 -20.87
C MET A 181 2.66 6.30 -21.08
N SER A 182 3.18 6.46 -22.29
CA SER A 182 4.30 7.37 -22.56
C SER A 182 3.96 8.85 -22.37
N SER A 183 2.67 9.19 -22.40
CA SER A 183 2.14 10.55 -22.22
C SER A 183 1.56 10.83 -20.83
N SER A 184 1.74 9.91 -19.87
CA SER A 184 1.17 10.01 -18.51
C SER A 184 2.08 10.71 -17.50
#